data_3cd233be3df91a43f4c4b53b61b5e1dc
#
_entry.id   3cd233be3df91a43f4c4b53b61b5e1dc
#
_cell.length_a   1.000
_cell.length_b   1.000
_cell.length_c   1.000
_cell.angle_alpha   90.00
_cell.angle_beta   90.00
_cell.angle_gamma   90.00
#
_symmetry.space_group_name_H-M   'P 1'
#
loop_
_entity.id
_entity.type
_entity.pdbx_description
1 polymer ?
#
loop_
_entity_poly.entity_id
_entity_poly.type
_entity_poly.pdbx_seq_one_letter_code
_entity_poly.pdbx_strand_id
1 'polypeptide(L)'
;MKPTTKSIPPKLDLGIDRALGMPVYLQICQRFKTAIAQGHLRSGDRVPAVRGLAMELNVARGTAEMAYRILADEGYLQVRGAAGTIVSPALPVSVRAPAKTGLARSTGPVSPEHDNRAPRPFQLGLPAIDAFPRKVWNRLVAHRLRGSDASAFTYPDPAGYWPLRERIATYLGLSRGVECVPEQVFVTTGYRATLELVLRSLASPNDAFWFEDPGYILARRFLLEANARLVPVPVDQHGISVEHGLALMPNARFAVVTPSHQSPLGVTLSLERRIALLDWARANASWVIEDDYDSEFRYTGRPLPALKSLDQHDRVIYSGTFSKVMFPGLRLAYVVVPVNATQRFHEVCASMNAGSPYLLQASVTDFMAEGHFARHLKRMRLLYAQRRDITARALADVFGERIAIELAPGGLQIAARFVDGTDDRVVADRAHDSGLGEHALSRWYMGGEAGTKAGVQAQSGLVLGFANMVDADQAMRLALELRRVIDA
;
A
#
# COMPACT_ATOMS: atom_id res chain seq x y z
N MET A 1 -13.71 56.78 42.30
CA MET A 1 -13.77 55.72 41.29
C MET A 1 -13.95 56.34 39.91
N LYS A 2 -12.90 56.31 39.07
CA LYS A 2 -12.98 56.84 37.71
C LYS A 2 -13.60 55.77 36.81
N PRO A 3 -14.45 56.13 35.83
CA PRO A 3 -15.04 55.17 34.92
C PRO A 3 -13.98 54.59 33.95
N THR A 4 -13.87 53.27 33.90
CA THR A 4 -13.04 52.52 32.99
C THR A 4 -13.49 52.77 31.54
N THR A 5 -12.59 53.30 30.74
CA THR A 5 -12.71 53.53 29.31
C THR A 5 -13.11 52.23 28.58
N LYS A 6 -14.24 52.25 27.88
CA LYS A 6 -14.66 51.20 26.95
C LYS A 6 -13.61 51.08 25.85
N SER A 7 -12.82 50.00 25.85
CA SER A 7 -11.98 49.68 24.75
C SER A 7 -12.87 49.29 23.55
N ILE A 8 -12.70 50.01 22.46
CA ILE A 8 -13.27 49.66 21.15
C ILE A 8 -12.55 48.39 20.70
N PRO A 9 -13.26 47.30 20.35
CA PRO A 9 -12.59 46.10 19.87
C PRO A 9 -11.81 46.41 18.58
N PRO A 10 -10.63 45.84 18.40
CA PRO A 10 -9.86 46.00 17.16
C PRO A 10 -10.74 45.59 15.99
N LYS A 11 -10.65 46.34 14.87
CA LYS A 11 -11.31 45.97 13.61
C LYS A 11 -10.86 44.57 13.22
N LEU A 12 -11.75 43.59 13.44
CA LEU A 12 -11.50 42.25 12.94
C LEU A 12 -11.55 42.26 11.40
N ASP A 13 -10.48 41.92 10.76
CA ASP A 13 -10.52 41.66 9.33
C ASP A 13 -11.28 40.33 9.08
N LEU A 14 -12.60 40.47 8.91
CA LEU A 14 -13.53 39.38 8.65
C LEU A 14 -13.90 39.28 7.17
N GLY A 15 -13.02 39.74 6.25
CA GLY A 15 -13.27 39.69 4.81
C GLY A 15 -13.79 38.32 4.36
N ILE A 16 -14.96 38.26 3.72
CA ILE A 16 -15.60 37.03 3.23
C ILE A 16 -15.17 36.82 1.79
N ASP A 17 -14.69 35.62 1.46
CA ASP A 17 -14.42 35.21 0.09
C ASP A 17 -15.60 34.39 -0.45
N ARG A 18 -16.39 35.01 -1.35
CA ARG A 18 -17.55 34.37 -1.98
C ARG A 18 -17.18 33.38 -3.08
N ALA A 19 -15.92 33.37 -3.53
CA ALA A 19 -15.42 32.41 -4.52
C ALA A 19 -15.02 31.07 -3.88
N LEU A 20 -14.79 31.04 -2.55
CA LEU A 20 -14.58 29.80 -1.83
C LEU A 20 -15.90 29.00 -1.78
N GLY A 21 -15.88 27.74 -2.19
CA GLY A 21 -17.03 26.81 -2.09
C GLY A 21 -17.52 26.52 -0.66
N MET A 22 -17.04 27.28 0.33
CA MET A 22 -17.38 27.17 1.75
C MET A 22 -18.52 28.11 2.12
N PRO A 23 -19.59 27.62 2.78
CA PRO A 23 -20.68 28.47 3.27
C PRO A 23 -20.21 29.64 4.11
N VAL A 24 -20.81 30.83 3.88
CA VAL A 24 -20.38 32.10 4.51
C VAL A 24 -20.39 32.03 6.04
N TYR A 25 -21.38 31.39 6.65
CA TYR A 25 -21.44 31.26 8.12
C TYR A 25 -20.25 30.46 8.68
N LEU A 26 -19.74 29.46 7.95
CA LEU A 26 -18.55 28.71 8.35
C LEU A 26 -17.27 29.56 8.21
N GLN A 27 -17.20 30.41 7.19
CA GLN A 27 -16.09 31.37 7.06
C GLN A 27 -16.05 32.33 8.25
N ILE A 28 -17.21 32.84 8.69
CA ILE A 28 -17.33 33.68 9.89
C ILE A 28 -16.85 32.91 11.13
N CYS A 29 -17.32 31.68 11.34
CA CYS A 29 -16.88 30.82 12.45
C CYS A 29 -15.35 30.64 12.47
N GLN A 30 -14.77 30.29 11.33
CA GLN A 30 -13.33 30.06 11.20
C GLN A 30 -12.51 31.31 11.56
N ARG A 31 -12.94 32.48 11.14
CA ARG A 31 -12.27 33.74 11.44
C ARG A 31 -12.34 34.13 12.90
N PHE A 32 -13.48 33.96 13.54
CA PHE A 32 -13.58 34.13 14.99
C PHE A 32 -12.63 33.18 15.73
N LYS A 33 -12.62 31.91 15.37
CA LYS A 33 -11.71 30.90 15.96
C LYS A 33 -10.25 31.30 15.76
N THR A 34 -9.89 31.76 14.56
CA THR A 34 -8.53 32.22 14.25
C THR A 34 -8.16 33.46 15.06
N ALA A 35 -9.06 34.45 15.19
CA ALA A 35 -8.82 35.69 15.97
C ALA A 35 -8.64 35.38 17.47
N ILE A 36 -9.40 34.42 17.99
CA ILE A 36 -9.25 33.94 19.37
C ILE A 36 -7.92 33.20 19.54
N ALA A 37 -7.59 32.30 18.63
CA ALA A 37 -6.35 31.51 18.66
C ALA A 37 -5.09 32.39 18.54
N GLN A 38 -5.17 33.50 17.79
CA GLN A 38 -4.08 34.46 17.62
C GLN A 38 -4.03 35.51 18.75
N GLY A 39 -4.98 35.46 19.68
CA GLY A 39 -5.05 36.42 20.80
C GLY A 39 -5.56 37.82 20.44
N HIS A 40 -6.08 38.01 19.22
CA HIS A 40 -6.72 39.23 18.79
C HIS A 40 -8.07 39.46 19.51
N LEU A 41 -8.76 38.36 19.85
CA LEU A 41 -9.92 38.32 20.74
C LEU A 41 -9.57 37.50 21.99
N ARG A 42 -9.68 38.11 23.14
CA ARG A 42 -9.36 37.49 24.44
C ARG A 42 -10.60 37.04 25.16
N SER A 43 -10.45 36.09 26.07
CA SER A 43 -11.51 35.68 26.98
C SER A 43 -12.15 36.89 27.68
N GLY A 44 -13.46 37.00 27.61
CA GLY A 44 -14.24 38.11 28.16
C GLY A 44 -14.42 39.31 27.19
N ASP A 45 -13.70 39.37 26.06
CA ASP A 45 -13.88 40.48 25.11
C ASP A 45 -15.28 40.45 24.48
N ARG A 46 -15.85 41.64 24.30
CA ARG A 46 -17.13 41.78 23.61
C ARG A 46 -16.95 41.63 22.11
N VAL A 47 -17.83 40.84 21.49
CA VAL A 47 -17.93 40.72 20.05
C VAL A 47 -19.05 41.62 19.48
N PRO A 48 -19.02 41.99 18.19
CA PRO A 48 -20.08 42.83 17.59
C PRO A 48 -21.46 42.20 17.77
N ALA A 49 -22.49 43.03 17.88
CA ALA A 49 -23.86 42.51 17.86
C ALA A 49 -24.17 41.88 16.50
N VAL A 50 -24.96 40.78 16.47
CA VAL A 50 -25.30 40.04 15.25
C VAL A 50 -25.72 40.94 14.08
N ARG A 51 -26.57 41.97 14.37
CA ARG A 51 -26.99 42.93 13.35
C ARG A 51 -25.85 43.79 12.82
N GLY A 52 -24.96 44.23 13.70
CA GLY A 52 -23.77 45.02 13.31
C GLY A 52 -22.84 44.20 12.44
N LEU A 53 -22.54 42.95 12.85
CA LEU A 53 -21.73 42.05 12.08
C LEU A 53 -22.33 41.75 10.70
N ALA A 54 -23.65 41.51 10.63
CA ALA A 54 -24.32 41.22 9.35
C ALA A 54 -24.24 42.43 8.38
N MET A 55 -24.36 43.64 8.89
CA MET A 55 -24.18 44.85 8.08
C MET A 55 -22.71 45.06 7.64
N GLU A 56 -21.77 44.91 8.56
CA GLU A 56 -20.34 45.05 8.28
C GLU A 56 -19.87 44.08 7.22
N LEU A 57 -20.33 42.83 7.24
CA LEU A 57 -19.95 41.77 6.30
C LEU A 57 -20.84 41.71 5.06
N ASN A 58 -21.86 42.55 4.97
CA ASN A 58 -22.86 42.53 3.87
C ASN A 58 -23.46 41.13 3.65
N VAL A 59 -23.95 40.50 4.75
CA VAL A 59 -24.57 39.19 4.74
C VAL A 59 -25.97 39.24 5.35
N ALA A 60 -26.81 38.23 5.08
CA ALA A 60 -28.10 38.10 5.70
C ALA A 60 -27.95 37.94 7.24
N ARG A 61 -28.83 38.57 8.01
CA ARG A 61 -28.83 38.46 9.47
C ARG A 61 -28.83 37.00 9.95
N GLY A 62 -29.62 36.13 9.31
CA GLY A 62 -29.68 34.71 9.67
C GLY A 62 -28.34 33.99 9.49
N THR A 63 -27.50 34.43 8.55
CA THR A 63 -26.13 33.86 8.33
C THR A 63 -25.22 34.19 9.51
N ALA A 64 -25.27 35.44 10.01
CA ALA A 64 -24.50 35.85 11.18
C ALA A 64 -25.06 35.20 12.47
N GLU A 65 -26.39 35.05 12.61
CA GLU A 65 -27.03 34.34 13.73
C GLU A 65 -26.60 32.86 13.76
N MET A 66 -26.57 32.19 12.62
CA MET A 66 -26.11 30.81 12.51
C MET A 66 -24.64 30.65 12.96
N ALA A 67 -23.76 31.54 12.50
CA ALA A 67 -22.37 31.52 12.92
C ALA A 67 -22.20 31.71 14.43
N TYR A 68 -22.94 32.66 15.03
CA TYR A 68 -22.90 32.90 16.47
C TYR A 68 -23.46 31.74 17.27
N ARG A 69 -24.49 31.06 16.77
CA ARG A 69 -25.04 29.87 17.42
C ARG A 69 -23.99 28.75 17.44
N ILE A 70 -23.37 28.46 16.30
CA ILE A 70 -22.33 27.44 16.22
C ILE A 70 -21.16 27.76 17.16
N LEU A 71 -20.69 29.02 17.16
CA LEU A 71 -19.60 29.44 18.05
C LEU A 71 -19.98 29.34 19.53
N ALA A 72 -21.26 29.57 19.88
CA ALA A 72 -21.77 29.42 21.24
C ALA A 72 -21.90 27.94 21.62
N ASP A 73 -22.43 27.09 20.73
CA ASP A 73 -22.58 25.66 20.94
C ASP A 73 -21.22 24.98 21.10
N GLU A 74 -20.19 25.44 20.37
CA GLU A 74 -18.80 24.98 20.48
C GLU A 74 -18.05 25.62 21.67
N GLY A 75 -18.69 26.53 22.44
CA GLY A 75 -18.10 27.13 23.64
C GLY A 75 -17.14 28.29 23.40
N TYR A 76 -16.99 28.80 22.17
CA TYR A 76 -16.12 29.96 21.85
C TYR A 76 -16.80 31.29 22.29
N LEU A 77 -18.10 31.39 22.18
CA LEU A 77 -18.86 32.57 22.56
C LEU A 77 -19.84 32.25 23.66
N GLN A 78 -20.13 33.26 24.49
CA GLN A 78 -21.18 33.22 25.52
C GLN A 78 -22.16 34.38 25.33
N VAL A 79 -23.45 34.05 25.15
CA VAL A 79 -24.53 35.04 25.04
C VAL A 79 -24.97 35.44 26.45
N ARG A 80 -24.96 36.75 26.77
CA ARG A 80 -25.34 37.32 28.07
C ARG A 80 -26.61 38.17 27.99
N GLY A 81 -27.55 37.79 27.15
CA GLY A 81 -28.83 38.51 27.00
C GLY A 81 -28.64 39.98 26.65
N ALA A 82 -29.22 40.91 27.43
CA ALA A 82 -29.08 42.36 27.22
C ALA A 82 -27.64 42.89 27.34
N ALA A 83 -26.74 42.14 27.98
CA ALA A 83 -25.31 42.49 28.08
C ALA A 83 -24.48 42.17 26.82
N GLY A 84 -25.09 41.55 25.81
CA GLY A 84 -24.45 41.20 24.52
C GLY A 84 -23.76 39.83 24.51
N THR A 85 -22.90 39.63 23.52
CA THR A 85 -22.12 38.38 23.35
C THR A 85 -20.66 38.67 23.62
N ILE A 86 -20.01 37.74 24.31
CA ILE A 86 -18.59 37.83 24.67
C ILE A 86 -17.85 36.55 24.25
N VAL A 87 -16.53 36.64 24.11
CA VAL A 87 -15.67 35.46 24.06
C VAL A 87 -15.78 34.73 25.40
N SER A 88 -15.98 33.41 25.35
CA SER A 88 -16.22 32.59 26.53
C SER A 88 -15.09 32.71 27.57
N PRO A 89 -15.38 32.96 28.84
CA PRO A 89 -14.37 32.95 29.91
C PRO A 89 -13.80 31.55 30.21
N ALA A 90 -14.49 30.50 29.78
CA ALA A 90 -14.07 29.11 29.98
C ALA A 90 -13.02 28.63 28.98
N LEU A 91 -12.69 29.45 27.98
CA LEU A 91 -11.61 29.10 27.07
C LEU A 91 -10.26 29.12 27.79
N PRO A 92 -9.47 28.04 27.76
CA PRO A 92 -8.15 28.06 28.38
C PRO A 92 -7.29 29.17 27.74
N VAL A 93 -6.60 29.94 28.59
CA VAL A 93 -5.76 31.10 28.22
C VAL A 93 -4.61 30.75 27.29
N SER A 94 -4.45 29.51 26.93
CA SER A 94 -3.36 28.99 26.09
C SER A 94 -3.85 28.24 24.85
N VAL A 95 -4.72 28.83 24.06
CA VAL A 95 -4.67 28.52 22.63
C VAL A 95 -3.59 29.42 22.00
N ARG A 96 -2.35 29.22 22.42
CA ARG A 96 -1.23 29.68 21.61
C ARG A 96 -1.44 29.02 20.24
N ALA A 97 -1.54 29.83 19.20
CA ALA A 97 -1.32 29.36 17.85
C ALA A 97 -0.09 28.44 17.93
N PRO A 98 -0.14 27.21 17.40
CA PRO A 98 1.06 26.43 17.32
C PRO A 98 2.08 27.36 16.67
N ALA A 99 3.15 27.71 17.42
CA ALA A 99 4.28 28.36 16.82
C ALA A 99 4.50 27.57 15.55
N LYS A 100 4.69 28.23 14.39
CA LYS A 100 5.24 27.58 13.21
C LYS A 100 6.64 27.12 13.63
N THR A 101 6.67 26.12 14.52
CA THR A 101 7.81 25.26 14.65
C THR A 101 7.94 24.72 13.25
N GLY A 102 8.90 25.26 12.52
CA GLY A 102 9.42 24.60 11.36
C GLY A 102 9.81 23.22 11.85
N LEU A 103 8.84 22.29 11.80
CA LEU A 103 9.17 20.91 11.68
C LEU A 103 10.05 20.92 10.44
N ALA A 104 11.37 20.92 10.67
CA ALA A 104 12.30 20.58 9.62
C ALA A 104 11.65 19.38 8.97
N ARG A 105 11.21 19.52 7.71
CA ARG A 105 10.75 18.39 6.93
C ARG A 105 11.84 17.37 7.15
N SER A 106 11.53 16.30 7.87
CA SER A 106 12.42 15.19 8.01
C SER A 106 12.83 14.85 6.59
N THR A 107 14.10 15.10 6.29
CA THR A 107 14.72 14.71 5.03
C THR A 107 15.00 13.21 5.01
N GLY A 108 14.29 12.45 5.85
CA GLY A 108 14.22 11.02 5.69
C GLY A 108 13.60 10.74 4.32
N PRO A 109 14.06 9.72 3.60
CA PRO A 109 13.49 9.37 2.32
C PRO A 109 11.99 9.18 2.51
N VAL A 110 11.20 10.11 1.95
CA VAL A 110 9.75 9.94 1.83
C VAL A 110 9.57 8.63 1.10
N SER A 111 8.96 7.65 1.77
CA SER A 111 8.71 6.39 1.12
C SER A 111 7.94 6.69 -0.18
N PRO A 112 8.44 6.29 -1.35
CA PRO A 112 7.81 6.61 -2.64
C PRO A 112 6.35 6.13 -2.72
N GLU A 113 5.92 5.33 -1.76
CA GLU A 113 4.60 4.72 -1.68
C GLU A 113 3.44 5.67 -1.35
N HIS A 114 3.72 6.92 -0.96
CA HIS A 114 2.68 7.88 -0.52
C HIS A 114 2.53 9.08 -1.45
N ASP A 115 3.05 8.99 -2.69
CA ASP A 115 2.88 10.04 -3.68
C ASP A 115 1.47 9.92 -4.31
N ASN A 116 0.58 10.85 -3.96
CA ASN A 116 -0.78 10.98 -4.53
C ASN A 116 -0.77 11.48 -5.99
N ARG A 117 0.38 11.40 -6.67
CA ARG A 117 0.55 11.79 -8.07
C ARG A 117 -0.02 10.71 -9.01
N ALA A 118 -0.18 11.09 -10.27
CA ALA A 118 -0.50 10.13 -11.33
C ALA A 118 0.56 9.01 -11.38
N PRO A 119 0.16 7.78 -11.78
CA PRO A 119 1.10 6.68 -11.93
C PRO A 119 2.30 7.09 -12.78
N ARG A 120 3.52 6.81 -12.28
CA ARG A 120 4.73 7.07 -13.06
C ARG A 120 4.91 6.00 -14.13
N PRO A 121 5.51 6.35 -15.27
CA PRO A 121 6.00 5.35 -16.22
C PRO A 121 6.94 4.36 -15.52
N PHE A 122 6.92 3.10 -15.92
CA PHE A 122 7.74 2.01 -15.35
C PHE A 122 7.58 1.74 -13.84
N GLN A 123 6.59 2.35 -13.19
CA GLN A 123 6.33 2.12 -11.77
C GLN A 123 6.05 0.65 -11.47
N LEU A 124 6.79 0.08 -10.49
CA LEU A 124 6.63 -1.31 -10.09
C LEU A 124 5.36 -1.54 -9.29
N GLY A 125 4.81 -2.73 -9.45
CA GLY A 125 3.75 -3.23 -8.59
C GLY A 125 2.38 -2.57 -8.75
N LEU A 126 2.22 -1.65 -9.72
CA LEU A 126 0.97 -0.99 -10.03
C LEU A 126 0.30 -1.70 -11.22
N PRO A 127 -0.92 -2.27 -11.04
CA PRO A 127 -1.68 -2.85 -12.15
C PRO A 127 -2.21 -1.77 -13.10
N ALA A 128 -2.78 -2.18 -14.23
CA ALA A 128 -3.39 -1.30 -15.24
C ALA A 128 -4.65 -0.61 -14.69
N ILE A 129 -4.48 0.51 -13.99
CA ILE A 129 -5.57 1.27 -13.37
C ILE A 129 -6.55 1.82 -14.41
N ASP A 130 -6.06 2.15 -15.62
CA ASP A 130 -6.85 2.60 -16.75
C ASP A 130 -7.84 1.53 -17.24
N ALA A 131 -7.45 0.25 -17.14
CA ALA A 131 -8.24 -0.89 -17.61
C ALA A 131 -9.15 -1.51 -16.53
N PHE A 132 -9.08 -1.03 -15.27
CA PHE A 132 -9.93 -1.53 -14.21
C PHE A 132 -11.41 -1.18 -14.46
N PRO A 133 -12.37 -2.11 -14.24
CA PRO A 133 -13.78 -1.90 -14.53
C PRO A 133 -14.48 -1.04 -13.47
N ARG A 134 -14.08 0.25 -13.37
CA ARG A 134 -14.54 1.20 -12.35
C ARG A 134 -16.06 1.34 -12.27
N LYS A 135 -16.78 1.30 -13.42
CA LYS A 135 -18.24 1.41 -13.42
C LYS A 135 -18.90 0.24 -12.68
N VAL A 136 -18.40 -0.97 -12.90
CA VAL A 136 -18.88 -2.18 -12.22
C VAL A 136 -18.58 -2.10 -10.74
N TRP A 137 -17.33 -1.78 -10.39
CA TRP A 137 -16.89 -1.62 -9.01
C TRP A 137 -17.73 -0.60 -8.24
N ASN A 138 -17.91 0.60 -8.78
CA ASN A 138 -18.71 1.65 -8.16
C ASN A 138 -20.17 1.23 -7.95
N ARG A 139 -20.75 0.48 -8.88
CA ARG A 139 -22.10 -0.07 -8.74
C ARG A 139 -22.20 -1.03 -7.57
N LEU A 140 -21.25 -1.96 -7.43
CA LEU A 140 -21.22 -2.94 -6.34
C LEU A 140 -21.05 -2.27 -4.98
N VAL A 141 -20.10 -1.33 -4.86
CA VAL A 141 -19.88 -0.56 -3.63
C VAL A 141 -21.13 0.23 -3.25
N ALA A 142 -21.76 0.92 -4.21
CA ALA A 142 -23.00 1.67 -3.97
C ALA A 142 -24.17 0.76 -3.58
N HIS A 143 -24.25 -0.44 -4.16
CA HIS A 143 -25.25 -1.44 -3.77
C HIS A 143 -25.08 -1.86 -2.31
N ARG A 144 -23.87 -2.19 -1.90
CA ARG A 144 -23.56 -2.57 -0.52
C ARG A 144 -23.85 -1.45 0.47
N LEU A 145 -23.51 -0.20 0.13
CA LEU A 145 -23.81 0.97 0.98
C LEU A 145 -25.31 1.15 1.21
N ARG A 146 -26.12 1.01 0.16
CA ARG A 146 -27.58 1.17 0.27
C ARG A 146 -28.26 0.01 1.01
N GLY A 147 -27.72 -1.19 0.91
CA GLY A 147 -28.25 -2.39 1.54
C GLY A 147 -27.63 -2.69 2.92
N SER A 148 -26.80 -1.81 3.47
CA SER A 148 -26.17 -2.00 4.77
C SER A 148 -27.20 -1.89 5.91
N ASP A 149 -27.19 -2.89 6.77
CA ASP A 149 -27.87 -2.86 8.05
C ASP A 149 -26.93 -2.42 9.20
N ALA A 150 -27.43 -2.41 10.42
CA ALA A 150 -26.65 -1.98 11.59
C ALA A 150 -25.37 -2.83 11.79
N SER A 151 -25.36 -4.09 11.38
CA SER A 151 -24.22 -4.99 11.56
C SER A 151 -23.00 -4.56 10.73
N ALA A 152 -23.22 -3.91 9.59
CA ALA A 152 -22.16 -3.38 8.74
C ALA A 152 -21.37 -2.22 9.38
N PHE A 153 -21.90 -1.62 10.44
CA PHE A 153 -21.29 -0.50 11.17
C PHE A 153 -20.70 -0.92 12.52
N THR A 154 -20.70 -2.21 12.83
CA THR A 154 -20.06 -2.77 14.03
C THR A 154 -18.60 -3.16 13.74
N TYR A 155 -17.90 -3.64 14.77
CA TYR A 155 -16.55 -4.18 14.59
C TYR A 155 -16.59 -5.41 13.67
N PRO A 156 -15.74 -5.46 12.63
CA PRO A 156 -15.69 -6.61 11.73
C PRO A 156 -15.05 -7.82 12.42
N ASP A 157 -15.32 -9.02 11.87
CA ASP A 157 -14.59 -10.23 12.26
C ASP A 157 -13.08 -9.99 12.07
N PRO A 158 -12.25 -10.18 13.11
CA PRO A 158 -10.80 -9.99 13.00
C PRO A 158 -10.13 -10.88 11.95
N ALA A 159 -10.66 -12.07 11.68
CA ALA A 159 -10.17 -12.96 10.63
C ALA A 159 -10.63 -12.56 9.22
N GLY A 160 -11.60 -11.64 9.12
CA GLY A 160 -12.16 -11.16 7.86
C GLY A 160 -13.57 -11.68 7.58
N TYR A 161 -14.25 -11.00 6.67
CA TYR A 161 -15.63 -11.26 6.26
C TYR A 161 -15.82 -12.69 5.75
N TRP A 162 -16.65 -13.48 6.42
CA TRP A 162 -16.81 -14.91 6.16
C TRP A 162 -17.11 -15.23 4.67
N PRO A 163 -18.08 -14.58 4.01
CA PRO A 163 -18.34 -14.86 2.59
C PRO A 163 -17.16 -14.57 1.68
N LEU A 164 -16.26 -13.63 2.01
CA LEU A 164 -15.02 -13.41 1.26
C LEU A 164 -14.06 -14.58 1.46
N ARG A 165 -13.91 -15.06 2.68
CA ARG A 165 -13.05 -16.22 3.00
C ARG A 165 -13.50 -17.47 2.23
N GLU A 166 -14.81 -17.72 2.13
CA GLU A 166 -15.38 -18.81 1.32
C GLU A 166 -15.05 -18.64 -0.18
N ARG A 167 -15.17 -17.41 -0.70
CA ARG A 167 -14.83 -17.15 -2.11
C ARG A 167 -13.35 -17.30 -2.39
N ILE A 168 -12.48 -16.89 -1.47
CA ILE A 168 -11.04 -17.08 -1.59
C ILE A 168 -10.69 -18.56 -1.60
N ALA A 169 -11.23 -19.35 -0.66
CA ALA A 169 -10.98 -20.79 -0.60
C ALA A 169 -11.41 -21.50 -1.90
N THR A 170 -12.63 -21.23 -2.38
CA THR A 170 -13.11 -21.76 -3.65
C THR A 170 -12.22 -21.35 -4.83
N TYR A 171 -11.84 -20.08 -4.91
CA TYR A 171 -10.98 -19.57 -5.96
C TYR A 171 -9.61 -20.26 -5.98
N LEU A 172 -8.99 -20.42 -4.82
CA LEU A 172 -7.67 -21.05 -4.68
C LEU A 172 -7.69 -22.53 -5.06
N GLY A 173 -8.72 -23.27 -4.69
CA GLY A 173 -8.90 -24.66 -5.10
C GLY A 173 -8.94 -24.80 -6.63
N LEU A 174 -9.72 -23.92 -7.29
CA LEU A 174 -9.89 -23.98 -8.74
C LEU A 174 -8.70 -23.43 -9.53
N SER A 175 -8.03 -22.39 -9.03
CA SER A 175 -7.02 -21.65 -9.80
C SER A 175 -5.58 -22.00 -9.46
N ARG A 176 -5.32 -22.44 -8.22
CA ARG A 176 -3.97 -22.67 -7.69
C ARG A 176 -3.74 -24.09 -7.17
N GLY A 177 -4.80 -24.92 -7.13
CA GLY A 177 -4.74 -26.26 -6.54
C GLY A 177 -4.56 -26.28 -5.03
N VAL A 178 -4.82 -25.15 -4.35
CA VAL A 178 -4.72 -25.05 -2.89
C VAL A 178 -6.05 -25.45 -2.28
N GLU A 179 -6.08 -26.66 -1.72
CA GLU A 179 -7.23 -27.14 -0.95
C GLU A 179 -7.19 -26.52 0.44
N CYS A 180 -8.21 -25.74 0.78
CA CYS A 180 -8.36 -25.13 2.10
C CYS A 180 -9.84 -24.86 2.40
N VAL A 181 -10.14 -24.77 3.69
CA VAL A 181 -11.47 -24.36 4.19
C VAL A 181 -11.46 -22.89 4.61
N PRO A 182 -12.62 -22.22 4.65
CA PRO A 182 -12.70 -20.80 4.99
C PRO A 182 -12.07 -20.46 6.35
N GLU A 183 -12.07 -21.36 7.31
CA GLU A 183 -11.46 -21.23 8.63
C GLU A 183 -9.94 -20.97 8.55
N GLN A 184 -9.27 -21.51 7.54
CA GLN A 184 -7.83 -21.35 7.32
C GLN A 184 -7.48 -20.03 6.63
N VAL A 185 -8.47 -19.29 6.13
CA VAL A 185 -8.28 -18.03 5.36
C VAL A 185 -8.41 -16.84 6.30
N PHE A 186 -7.38 -16.00 6.38
CA PHE A 186 -7.40 -14.74 7.13
C PHE A 186 -7.21 -13.57 6.17
N VAL A 187 -8.12 -12.60 6.22
CA VAL A 187 -8.06 -11.39 5.39
C VAL A 187 -7.25 -10.31 6.12
N THR A 188 -6.29 -9.73 5.42
CA THR A 188 -5.37 -8.73 5.96
C THR A 188 -5.40 -7.43 5.14
N THR A 189 -4.81 -6.35 5.68
CA THR A 189 -4.75 -5.04 5.03
C THR A 189 -3.58 -4.90 4.03
N GLY A 190 -3.00 -6.00 3.59
CA GLY A 190 -1.88 -6.08 2.64
C GLY A 190 -0.77 -6.99 3.13
N TYR A 191 0.21 -7.27 2.28
CA TYR A 191 1.26 -8.26 2.54
C TYR A 191 2.07 -7.99 3.82
N ARG A 192 2.37 -6.72 4.13
CA ARG A 192 3.04 -6.37 5.41
C ARG A 192 2.22 -6.83 6.62
N ALA A 193 0.90 -6.61 6.61
CA ALA A 193 0.03 -7.09 7.68
C ALA A 193 -0.07 -8.61 7.72
N THR A 194 0.02 -9.27 6.57
CA THR A 194 0.15 -10.74 6.49
C THR A 194 1.42 -11.21 7.18
N LEU A 195 2.57 -10.64 6.85
CA LEU A 195 3.85 -10.99 7.50
C LEU A 195 3.80 -10.72 9.01
N GLU A 196 3.25 -9.58 9.44
CA GLU A 196 3.10 -9.26 10.86
C GLU A 196 2.25 -10.33 11.59
N LEU A 197 1.12 -10.73 10.98
CA LEU A 197 0.26 -11.78 11.53
C LEU A 197 1.01 -13.11 11.66
N VAL A 198 1.77 -13.50 10.63
CA VAL A 198 2.60 -14.71 10.64
C VAL A 198 3.64 -14.65 11.75
N LEU A 199 4.38 -13.54 11.85
CA LEU A 199 5.42 -13.37 12.86
C LEU A 199 4.84 -13.47 14.28
N ARG A 200 3.76 -12.76 14.57
CA ARG A 200 3.11 -12.76 15.90
C ARG A 200 2.51 -14.12 16.25
N SER A 201 2.15 -14.93 15.25
CA SER A 201 1.54 -16.24 15.47
C SER A 201 2.58 -17.33 15.68
N LEU A 202 3.70 -17.30 14.97
CA LEU A 202 4.59 -18.45 14.84
C LEU A 202 6.07 -18.16 15.13
N ALA A 203 6.51 -16.89 15.05
CA ALA A 203 7.92 -16.56 15.23
C ALA A 203 8.26 -16.30 16.71
N SER A 204 9.48 -16.64 17.05
CA SER A 204 10.15 -16.30 18.30
C SER A 204 11.28 -15.31 18.05
N PRO A 205 11.71 -14.54 19.06
CA PRO A 205 12.87 -13.65 18.92
C PRO A 205 14.10 -14.40 18.42
N ASN A 206 14.81 -13.80 17.45
CA ASN A 206 16.01 -14.34 16.80
C ASN A 206 15.81 -15.57 15.89
N ASP A 207 14.57 -15.94 15.57
CA ASP A 207 14.34 -16.97 14.54
C ASP A 207 15.02 -16.57 13.23
N ALA A 208 15.68 -17.56 12.60
CA ALA A 208 16.34 -17.37 11.31
C ALA A 208 15.37 -17.63 10.17
N PHE A 209 15.45 -16.76 9.16
CA PHE A 209 14.66 -16.79 7.95
C PHE A 209 15.55 -16.94 6.73
N TRP A 210 15.42 -18.01 5.97
CA TRP A 210 15.93 -18.03 4.61
C TRP A 210 15.16 -16.98 3.80
N PHE A 211 15.90 -16.12 3.16
CA PHE A 211 15.33 -15.05 2.34
C PHE A 211 16.00 -15.05 0.98
N GLU A 212 15.22 -15.00 -0.10
CA GLU A 212 15.73 -14.93 -1.47
C GLU A 212 16.70 -13.76 -1.64
N ASP A 213 17.84 -14.01 -2.29
CA ASP A 213 18.83 -12.97 -2.60
C ASP A 213 19.26 -13.06 -4.09
N PRO A 214 18.76 -12.13 -4.96
CA PRO A 214 17.95 -10.97 -4.60
C PRO A 214 16.51 -11.33 -4.22
N GLY A 215 15.88 -10.49 -3.40
CA GLY A 215 14.52 -10.72 -2.90
C GLY A 215 13.73 -9.44 -2.66
N TYR A 216 12.44 -9.57 -2.38
CA TYR A 216 11.51 -8.45 -2.27
C TYR A 216 11.89 -7.45 -1.16
N ILE A 217 12.26 -6.24 -1.57
CA ILE A 217 12.87 -5.21 -0.68
C ILE A 217 11.96 -4.85 0.50
N LEU A 218 10.65 -4.71 0.28
CA LEU A 218 9.73 -4.29 1.36
C LEU A 218 9.52 -5.39 2.39
N ALA A 219 9.48 -6.65 1.96
CA ALA A 219 9.44 -7.78 2.89
C ALA A 219 10.73 -7.85 3.71
N ARG A 220 11.91 -7.71 3.04
CA ARG A 220 13.21 -7.67 3.69
C ARG A 220 13.28 -6.58 4.76
N ARG A 221 12.89 -5.35 4.40
CA ARG A 221 12.87 -4.21 5.33
C ARG A 221 11.98 -4.48 6.53
N PHE A 222 10.76 -4.94 6.28
CA PHE A 222 9.82 -5.24 7.36
C PHE A 222 10.33 -6.33 8.32
N LEU A 223 10.88 -7.41 7.79
CA LEU A 223 11.42 -8.51 8.60
C LEU A 223 12.62 -8.04 9.45
N LEU A 224 13.51 -7.20 8.90
CA LEU A 224 14.60 -6.59 9.64
C LEU A 224 14.09 -5.64 10.75
N GLU A 225 13.10 -4.79 10.46
CA GLU A 225 12.42 -3.94 11.45
C GLU A 225 11.76 -4.76 12.57
N ALA A 226 11.28 -5.95 12.25
CA ALA A 226 10.71 -6.91 13.21
C ALA A 226 11.77 -7.74 13.95
N ASN A 227 13.07 -7.42 13.80
CA ASN A 227 14.20 -8.13 14.39
C ASN A 227 14.33 -9.61 13.96
N ALA A 228 13.85 -9.97 12.77
CA ALA A 228 14.10 -11.29 12.22
C ALA A 228 15.56 -11.41 11.75
N ARG A 229 16.17 -12.56 11.97
CA ARG A 229 17.51 -12.88 11.47
C ARG A 229 17.42 -13.38 10.04
N LEU A 230 17.67 -12.51 9.06
CA LEU A 230 17.65 -12.91 7.64
C LEU A 230 18.96 -13.61 7.26
N VAL A 231 18.80 -14.74 6.56
CA VAL A 231 19.88 -15.52 5.95
C VAL A 231 19.70 -15.40 4.45
N PRO A 232 20.56 -14.64 3.74
CA PRO A 232 20.45 -14.48 2.30
C PRO A 232 20.77 -15.80 1.59
N VAL A 233 19.81 -16.32 0.83
CA VAL A 233 19.97 -17.55 0.06
C VAL A 233 19.92 -17.21 -1.43
N PRO A 234 20.96 -17.55 -2.21
CA PRO A 234 21.05 -17.21 -3.63
C PRO A 234 19.86 -17.71 -4.43
N VAL A 235 19.46 -16.90 -5.42
CA VAL A 235 18.48 -17.26 -6.44
C VAL A 235 19.19 -17.43 -7.77
N ASP A 236 19.01 -18.60 -8.41
CA ASP A 236 19.48 -18.92 -9.75
C ASP A 236 18.29 -19.13 -10.73
N GLN A 237 18.56 -19.64 -11.93
CA GLN A 237 17.51 -19.92 -12.92
C GLN A 237 16.47 -20.95 -12.48
N HIS A 238 16.71 -21.67 -11.40
CA HIS A 238 15.80 -22.66 -10.80
C HIS A 238 15.10 -22.14 -9.55
N GLY A 239 15.29 -20.87 -9.18
CA GLY A 239 14.76 -20.22 -7.97
C GLY A 239 15.73 -20.29 -6.79
N ILE A 240 15.23 -20.19 -5.56
CA ILE A 240 16.05 -20.21 -4.34
C ILE A 240 16.86 -21.51 -4.23
N SER A 241 18.16 -21.39 -3.89
CA SER A 241 19.05 -22.54 -3.75
C SER A 241 18.93 -23.18 -2.38
N VAL A 242 18.15 -24.27 -2.29
CA VAL A 242 17.97 -25.01 -1.04
C VAL A 242 19.29 -25.56 -0.49
N GLU A 243 20.21 -25.97 -1.39
CA GLU A 243 21.54 -26.47 -1.02
C GLU A 243 22.35 -25.39 -0.28
N HIS A 244 22.38 -24.15 -0.81
CA HIS A 244 23.05 -23.04 -0.13
C HIS A 244 22.36 -22.70 1.20
N GLY A 245 21.04 -22.73 1.25
CA GLY A 245 20.29 -22.54 2.49
C GLY A 245 20.69 -23.54 3.57
N LEU A 246 20.78 -24.81 3.20
CA LEU A 246 21.24 -25.89 4.09
C LEU A 246 22.68 -25.67 4.56
N ALA A 247 23.58 -25.23 3.67
CA ALA A 247 24.97 -24.95 4.02
C ALA A 247 25.11 -23.74 4.97
N LEU A 248 24.27 -22.70 4.81
CA LEU A 248 24.31 -21.48 5.60
C LEU A 248 23.61 -21.61 6.96
N MET A 249 22.43 -22.19 6.98
CA MET A 249 21.59 -22.31 8.18
C MET A 249 20.58 -23.45 8.03
N PRO A 250 20.97 -24.70 8.23
CA PRO A 250 20.13 -25.88 8.01
C PRO A 250 18.84 -25.88 8.86
N ASN A 251 18.92 -25.30 10.05
CA ASN A 251 17.83 -25.25 11.04
C ASN A 251 17.12 -23.88 11.07
N ALA A 252 17.12 -23.11 9.98
CA ALA A 252 16.31 -21.90 9.92
C ALA A 252 14.83 -22.22 10.19
N ARG A 253 14.16 -21.30 10.90
CA ARG A 253 12.77 -21.50 11.30
C ARG A 253 11.78 -21.23 10.18
N PHE A 254 12.14 -20.33 9.25
CA PHE A 254 11.32 -19.90 8.14
C PHE A 254 12.11 -19.85 6.83
N ALA A 255 11.39 -20.02 5.72
CA ALA A 255 11.82 -19.58 4.40
C ALA A 255 10.75 -18.68 3.78
N VAL A 256 11.15 -17.53 3.20
CA VAL A 256 10.25 -16.61 2.49
C VAL A 256 10.59 -16.69 1.02
N VAL A 257 9.63 -17.12 0.19
CA VAL A 257 9.85 -17.44 -1.22
C VAL A 257 8.74 -16.93 -2.13
N THR A 258 9.08 -16.64 -3.38
CA THR A 258 8.17 -16.23 -4.45
C THR A 258 8.19 -17.27 -5.60
N PRO A 259 7.62 -18.47 -5.39
CA PRO A 259 7.93 -19.65 -6.23
C PRO A 259 7.31 -19.61 -7.63
N SER A 260 6.25 -18.84 -7.84
CA SER A 260 5.56 -18.76 -9.13
C SER A 260 6.21 -17.77 -10.08
N HIS A 261 6.70 -16.66 -9.54
CA HIS A 261 7.35 -15.57 -10.23
C HIS A 261 8.26 -14.83 -9.25
N GLN A 262 9.51 -15.20 -9.22
CA GLN A 262 10.49 -14.69 -8.26
C GLN A 262 10.68 -13.17 -8.41
N SER A 263 10.65 -12.48 -7.31
CA SER A 263 10.83 -11.03 -7.29
C SER A 263 12.26 -10.67 -6.84
N PRO A 264 13.09 -10.02 -7.70
CA PRO A 264 12.73 -9.30 -8.94
C PRO A 264 13.00 -10.07 -10.25
N LEU A 265 13.66 -11.22 -10.26
CA LEU A 265 14.24 -11.82 -11.44
C LEU A 265 13.22 -12.51 -12.39
N GLY A 266 12.00 -12.78 -11.90
CA GLY A 266 10.96 -13.41 -12.71
C GLY A 266 11.13 -14.90 -12.94
N VAL A 267 12.16 -15.54 -12.37
CA VAL A 267 12.38 -16.98 -12.50
C VAL A 267 11.30 -17.76 -11.74
N THR A 268 11.05 -18.99 -12.17
CA THR A 268 10.08 -19.88 -11.51
C THR A 268 10.83 -20.94 -10.70
N LEU A 269 10.43 -21.17 -9.46
CA LEU A 269 10.99 -22.25 -8.64
C LEU A 269 10.71 -23.61 -9.29
N SER A 270 11.77 -24.34 -9.63
CA SER A 270 11.67 -25.65 -10.29
C SER A 270 10.98 -26.68 -9.39
N LEU A 271 10.41 -27.73 -10.00
CA LEU A 271 9.73 -28.79 -9.22
C LEU A 271 10.70 -29.47 -8.24
N GLU A 272 11.93 -29.73 -8.69
CA GLU A 272 12.98 -30.32 -7.84
C GLU A 272 13.25 -29.45 -6.59
N ARG A 273 13.41 -28.13 -6.80
CA ARG A 273 13.62 -27.16 -5.69
C ARG A 273 12.40 -27.04 -4.78
N ARG A 274 11.18 -27.13 -5.34
CA ARG A 274 9.93 -27.16 -4.55
C ARG A 274 9.91 -28.37 -3.62
N ILE A 275 10.23 -29.56 -4.12
CA ILE A 275 10.27 -30.80 -3.34
C ILE A 275 11.36 -30.68 -2.26
N ALA A 276 12.58 -30.28 -2.61
CA ALA A 276 13.67 -30.11 -1.67
C ALA A 276 13.34 -29.11 -0.55
N LEU A 277 12.66 -27.99 -0.87
CA LEU A 277 12.24 -26.99 0.11
C LEU A 277 11.17 -27.54 1.07
N LEU A 278 10.22 -28.31 0.55
CA LEU A 278 9.18 -28.95 1.38
C LEU A 278 9.77 -30.05 2.27
N ASP A 279 10.71 -30.84 1.77
CA ASP A 279 11.42 -31.86 2.55
C ASP A 279 12.25 -31.24 3.67
N TRP A 280 12.96 -30.13 3.37
CA TRP A 280 13.65 -29.35 4.41
C TRP A 280 12.69 -28.85 5.48
N ALA A 281 11.57 -28.24 5.07
CA ALA A 281 10.58 -27.69 6.00
C ALA A 281 9.98 -28.78 6.90
N ARG A 282 9.70 -29.96 6.32
CA ARG A 282 9.24 -31.13 7.05
C ARG A 282 10.26 -31.63 8.07
N ALA A 283 11.51 -31.84 7.62
CA ALA A 283 12.57 -32.42 8.44
C ALA A 283 12.93 -31.55 9.67
N ASN A 284 12.85 -30.21 9.51
CA ASN A 284 13.22 -29.24 10.55
C ASN A 284 12.01 -28.67 11.31
N ALA A 285 10.80 -29.11 11.04
CA ALA A 285 9.56 -28.49 11.52
C ALA A 285 9.52 -26.98 11.24
N SER A 286 10.12 -26.54 10.12
CA SER A 286 10.20 -25.15 9.66
C SER A 286 8.96 -24.76 8.87
N TRP A 287 8.76 -23.46 8.64
CA TRP A 287 7.66 -22.92 7.88
C TRP A 287 8.15 -22.33 6.55
N VAL A 288 7.38 -22.49 5.50
CA VAL A 288 7.59 -21.80 4.23
C VAL A 288 6.49 -20.75 4.05
N ILE A 289 6.86 -19.49 3.90
CA ILE A 289 5.96 -18.40 3.56
C ILE A 289 6.03 -18.25 2.04
N GLU A 290 4.98 -18.71 1.36
CA GLU A 290 4.82 -18.56 -0.10
C GLU A 290 4.14 -17.22 -0.38
N ASP A 291 4.86 -16.28 -0.97
CA ASP A 291 4.31 -15.01 -1.45
C ASP A 291 3.90 -15.16 -2.92
N ASP A 292 2.60 -15.28 -3.15
CA ASP A 292 2.01 -15.44 -4.48
C ASP A 292 1.28 -14.16 -4.89
N TYR A 293 2.05 -13.18 -5.38
CA TYR A 293 1.56 -11.81 -5.57
C TYR A 293 1.00 -11.53 -6.98
N ASP A 294 1.41 -12.26 -8.03
CA ASP A 294 1.01 -11.99 -9.42
C ASP A 294 0.92 -13.24 -10.34
N SER A 295 0.84 -14.42 -9.77
CA SER A 295 0.79 -15.70 -10.52
C SER A 295 -0.41 -15.85 -11.45
N GLU A 296 -1.45 -15.05 -11.26
CA GLU A 296 -2.60 -14.96 -12.17
C GLU A 296 -2.19 -14.47 -13.57
N PHE A 297 -1.07 -13.77 -13.68
CA PHE A 297 -0.59 -13.14 -14.93
C PHE A 297 0.54 -13.97 -15.56
N ARG A 298 0.21 -15.21 -15.94
CA ARG A 298 1.07 -16.06 -16.75
C ARG A 298 0.64 -15.97 -18.21
N TYR A 299 1.60 -15.67 -19.11
CA TYR A 299 1.35 -15.39 -20.52
C TYR A 299 1.71 -16.59 -21.41
N THR A 300 2.67 -17.40 -20.99
CA THR A 300 3.14 -18.58 -21.71
C THR A 300 3.15 -19.81 -20.82
N GLY A 301 2.87 -20.97 -21.39
CA GLY A 301 2.81 -22.24 -20.66
C GLY A 301 1.50 -22.44 -19.88
N ARG A 302 1.43 -23.57 -19.17
CA ARG A 302 0.28 -23.89 -18.29
C ARG A 302 0.38 -23.14 -16.96
N PRO A 303 -0.74 -22.81 -16.30
CA PRO A 303 -0.72 -22.34 -14.92
C PRO A 303 0.05 -23.30 -14.03
N LEU A 304 0.93 -22.78 -13.19
CA LEU A 304 1.65 -23.60 -12.22
C LEU A 304 0.83 -23.70 -10.94
N PRO A 305 0.74 -24.88 -10.32
CA PRO A 305 0.17 -25.02 -9.00
C PRO A 305 1.00 -24.24 -7.98
N ALA A 306 0.37 -23.80 -6.90
CA ALA A 306 1.06 -23.19 -5.78
C ALA A 306 2.02 -24.20 -5.12
N LEU A 307 3.06 -23.70 -4.43
CA LEU A 307 3.91 -24.58 -3.61
C LEU A 307 3.08 -25.26 -2.52
N LYS A 308 2.15 -24.52 -1.90
CA LYS A 308 1.22 -25.05 -0.90
C LYS A 308 0.40 -26.24 -1.41
N SER A 309 0.07 -26.32 -2.69
CA SER A 309 -0.68 -27.44 -3.24
C SER A 309 0.11 -28.77 -3.25
N LEU A 310 1.43 -28.68 -3.10
CA LEU A 310 2.33 -29.85 -3.00
C LEU A 310 2.65 -30.21 -1.54
N ASP A 311 2.24 -29.35 -0.59
CA ASP A 311 2.54 -29.50 0.82
C ASP A 311 1.66 -30.57 1.48
N GLN A 312 2.21 -31.72 1.75
CA GLN A 312 1.54 -32.86 2.44
C GLN A 312 1.74 -32.86 3.96
N HIS A 313 2.47 -31.89 4.51
CA HIS A 313 2.89 -31.89 5.90
C HIS A 313 2.52 -30.63 6.67
N ASP A 314 1.63 -29.80 6.10
CA ASP A 314 1.15 -28.57 6.74
C ASP A 314 2.29 -27.62 7.16
N ARG A 315 3.22 -27.36 6.23
CA ARG A 315 4.38 -26.47 6.46
C ARG A 315 4.35 -25.19 5.65
N VAL A 316 3.45 -25.07 4.67
CA VAL A 316 3.37 -23.88 3.82
C VAL A 316 2.26 -22.96 4.27
N ILE A 317 2.62 -21.70 4.50
CA ILE A 317 1.73 -20.55 4.72
C ILE A 317 1.63 -19.82 3.39
N TYR A 318 0.46 -19.83 2.76
CA TYR A 318 0.26 -19.21 1.46
C TYR A 318 -0.27 -17.79 1.60
N SER A 319 0.35 -16.82 0.96
CA SER A 319 -0.08 -15.43 0.93
C SER A 319 -0.48 -15.00 -0.47
N GLY A 320 -1.67 -14.40 -0.60
CA GLY A 320 -2.15 -13.79 -1.84
C GLY A 320 -2.62 -12.36 -1.64
N THR A 321 -2.72 -11.59 -2.71
CA THR A 321 -3.07 -10.16 -2.63
C THR A 321 -4.05 -9.73 -3.72
N PHE A 322 -4.99 -8.85 -3.36
CA PHE A 322 -5.85 -8.17 -4.34
C PHE A 322 -5.18 -6.92 -4.95
N SER A 323 -4.05 -6.47 -4.40
CA SER A 323 -3.38 -5.25 -4.86
C SER A 323 -2.87 -5.32 -6.29
N LYS A 324 -2.45 -6.50 -6.76
CA LYS A 324 -1.93 -6.71 -8.12
C LYS A 324 -3.02 -7.13 -9.09
N VAL A 325 -4.02 -7.86 -8.61
CA VAL A 325 -5.11 -8.40 -9.42
C VAL A 325 -6.30 -7.45 -9.55
N MET A 326 -6.41 -6.43 -8.68
CA MET A 326 -7.41 -5.36 -8.74
C MET A 326 -6.75 -3.98 -8.71
N PHE A 327 -6.49 -3.44 -7.51
CA PHE A 327 -5.78 -2.17 -7.33
C PHE A 327 -5.23 -2.02 -5.91
N PRO A 328 -4.07 -1.35 -5.71
CA PRO A 328 -3.40 -1.27 -4.41
C PRO A 328 -4.20 -0.52 -3.33
N GLY A 329 -4.98 0.51 -3.74
CA GLY A 329 -5.82 1.29 -2.83
C GLY A 329 -6.92 0.49 -2.13
N LEU A 330 -7.20 -0.73 -2.60
CA LEU A 330 -8.13 -1.64 -1.94
C LEU A 330 -7.63 -2.10 -0.58
N ARG A 331 -6.29 -2.19 -0.40
CA ARG A 331 -5.65 -2.61 0.86
C ARG A 331 -6.20 -3.92 1.40
N LEU A 332 -6.37 -4.92 0.53
CA LEU A 332 -6.78 -6.27 0.89
C LEU A 332 -5.78 -7.31 0.37
N ALA A 333 -5.40 -8.22 1.27
CA ALA A 333 -4.64 -9.42 1.02
C ALA A 333 -5.23 -10.55 1.86
N TYR A 334 -4.71 -11.73 1.71
CA TYR A 334 -5.14 -12.86 2.51
C TYR A 334 -3.99 -13.84 2.75
N VAL A 335 -4.10 -14.60 3.82
CA VAL A 335 -3.20 -15.70 4.12
C VAL A 335 -4.00 -16.98 4.37
N VAL A 336 -3.51 -18.07 3.83
CA VAL A 336 -4.03 -19.43 4.10
C VAL A 336 -3.02 -20.14 4.96
N VAL A 337 -3.45 -20.52 6.16
CA VAL A 337 -2.60 -21.16 7.14
C VAL A 337 -2.89 -22.66 7.23
N PRO A 338 -1.93 -23.48 7.65
CA PRO A 338 -2.17 -24.89 7.98
C PRO A 338 -3.23 -25.07 9.07
N VAL A 339 -3.96 -26.17 9.01
CA VAL A 339 -5.06 -26.47 9.95
C VAL A 339 -4.59 -26.39 11.41
N ASN A 340 -3.40 -26.94 11.70
CA ASN A 340 -2.82 -26.96 13.05
C ASN A 340 -2.42 -25.58 13.59
N ALA A 341 -2.32 -24.56 12.74
CA ALA A 341 -2.00 -23.18 13.13
C ALA A 341 -3.25 -22.28 13.24
N THR A 342 -4.40 -22.70 12.73
CA THR A 342 -5.60 -21.89 12.56
C THR A 342 -6.06 -21.23 13.86
N GLN A 343 -6.14 -21.97 14.96
CA GLN A 343 -6.57 -21.43 16.26
C GLN A 343 -5.64 -20.31 16.73
N ARG A 344 -4.33 -20.52 16.63
CA ARG A 344 -3.33 -19.52 17.03
C ARG A 344 -3.47 -18.23 16.22
N PHE A 345 -3.72 -18.33 14.91
CA PHE A 345 -3.96 -17.18 14.07
C PHE A 345 -5.24 -16.44 14.45
N HIS A 346 -6.33 -17.12 14.79
CA HIS A 346 -7.55 -16.49 15.29
C HIS A 346 -7.30 -15.71 16.59
N GLU A 347 -6.60 -16.29 17.55
CA GLU A 347 -6.25 -15.62 18.82
C GLU A 347 -5.43 -14.35 18.58
N VAL A 348 -4.44 -14.43 17.69
CA VAL A 348 -3.60 -13.26 17.36
C VAL A 348 -4.41 -12.21 16.61
N CYS A 349 -5.22 -12.56 15.63
CA CYS A 349 -6.11 -11.62 14.93
C CYS A 349 -7.03 -10.90 15.92
N ALA A 350 -7.64 -11.62 16.85
CA ALA A 350 -8.51 -11.03 17.87
C ALA A 350 -7.73 -10.04 18.78
N SER A 351 -6.52 -10.43 19.21
CA SER A 351 -5.69 -9.55 20.04
C SER A 351 -5.19 -8.29 19.33
N MET A 352 -4.94 -8.38 18.03
CA MET A 352 -4.52 -7.25 17.20
C MET A 352 -5.69 -6.34 16.79
N ASN A 353 -6.93 -6.78 17.00
CA ASN A 353 -8.12 -6.15 16.39
C ASN A 353 -7.94 -5.92 14.88
N ALA A 354 -7.46 -6.96 14.19
CA ALA A 354 -6.90 -6.88 12.83
C ALA A 354 -7.97 -6.74 11.72
N GLY A 355 -9.24 -6.62 12.05
CA GLY A 355 -10.35 -6.63 11.08
C GLY A 355 -10.24 -5.56 9.99
N SER A 356 -10.32 -5.99 8.73
CA SER A 356 -10.41 -5.10 7.58
C SER A 356 -11.84 -4.55 7.41
N PRO A 357 -12.05 -3.34 6.86
CA PRO A 357 -13.37 -2.75 6.68
C PRO A 357 -14.34 -3.66 5.93
N TYR A 358 -15.54 -3.85 6.49
CA TYR A 358 -16.60 -4.71 5.93
C TYR A 358 -16.94 -4.37 4.48
N LEU A 359 -17.16 -3.07 4.19
CA LEU A 359 -17.65 -2.61 2.89
C LEU A 359 -16.75 -3.07 1.73
N LEU A 360 -15.44 -2.97 1.89
CA LEU A 360 -14.49 -3.36 0.85
C LEU A 360 -14.49 -4.87 0.65
N GLN A 361 -14.51 -5.63 1.74
CA GLN A 361 -14.54 -7.08 1.70
C GLN A 361 -15.84 -7.59 1.05
N ALA A 362 -16.99 -7.04 1.42
CA ALA A 362 -18.28 -7.40 0.84
C ALA A 362 -18.35 -7.04 -0.66
N SER A 363 -17.80 -5.89 -1.06
CA SER A 363 -17.75 -5.49 -2.48
C SER A 363 -16.83 -6.41 -3.31
N VAL A 364 -15.71 -6.88 -2.76
CA VAL A 364 -14.85 -7.88 -3.42
C VAL A 364 -15.57 -9.21 -3.51
N THR A 365 -16.31 -9.61 -2.48
CA THR A 365 -17.14 -10.82 -2.48
C THR A 365 -18.11 -10.82 -3.66
N ASP A 366 -18.84 -9.70 -3.87
CA ASP A 366 -19.77 -9.58 -5.00
C ASP A 366 -19.04 -9.57 -6.34
N PHE A 367 -17.92 -8.86 -6.42
CA PHE A 367 -17.10 -8.83 -7.63
C PHE A 367 -16.60 -10.22 -8.04
N MET A 368 -16.29 -11.09 -7.08
CA MET A 368 -15.96 -12.51 -7.31
C MET A 368 -17.21 -13.31 -7.66
N ALA A 369 -18.29 -13.20 -6.87
CA ALA A 369 -19.50 -13.98 -6.99
C ALA A 369 -20.25 -13.76 -8.33
N GLU A 370 -20.30 -12.50 -8.83
CA GLU A 370 -20.90 -12.17 -10.11
C GLU A 370 -19.99 -12.48 -11.32
N GLY A 371 -18.83 -13.11 -11.08
CA GLY A 371 -17.85 -13.50 -12.11
C GLY A 371 -17.09 -12.33 -12.75
N HIS A 372 -17.16 -11.13 -12.18
CA HIS A 372 -16.41 -9.97 -12.66
C HIS A 372 -14.92 -10.15 -12.46
N PHE A 373 -14.51 -10.77 -11.36
CA PHE A 373 -13.11 -11.07 -11.06
C PHE A 373 -12.47 -11.96 -12.13
N ALA A 374 -13.09 -13.08 -12.45
CA ALA A 374 -12.57 -14.00 -13.46
C ALA A 374 -12.48 -13.35 -14.86
N ARG A 375 -13.51 -12.58 -15.25
CA ARG A 375 -13.51 -11.82 -16.51
C ARG A 375 -12.41 -10.76 -16.53
N HIS A 376 -12.20 -10.08 -15.41
CA HIS A 376 -11.14 -9.09 -15.27
C HIS A 376 -9.76 -9.73 -15.41
N LEU A 377 -9.48 -10.81 -14.70
CA LEU A 377 -8.20 -11.54 -14.82
C LEU A 377 -7.92 -12.01 -16.24
N LYS A 378 -8.93 -12.58 -16.93
CA LYS A 378 -8.80 -13.01 -18.32
C LYS A 378 -8.42 -11.83 -19.24
N ARG A 379 -9.08 -10.69 -19.08
CA ARG A 379 -8.79 -9.47 -19.85
C ARG A 379 -7.39 -8.94 -19.56
N MET A 380 -6.99 -8.91 -18.28
CA MET A 380 -5.68 -8.38 -17.87
C MET A 380 -4.54 -9.26 -18.38
N ARG A 381 -4.67 -10.58 -18.40
CA ARG A 381 -3.64 -11.45 -19.00
C ARG A 381 -3.34 -11.07 -20.46
N LEU A 382 -4.34 -10.85 -21.27
CA LEU A 382 -4.17 -10.45 -22.67
C LEU A 382 -3.52 -9.06 -22.77
N LEU A 383 -4.01 -8.10 -21.98
CA LEU A 383 -3.51 -6.74 -21.97
C LEU A 383 -2.04 -6.68 -21.51
N TYR A 384 -1.70 -7.39 -20.44
CA TYR A 384 -0.34 -7.38 -19.92
C TYR A 384 0.64 -8.10 -20.83
N ALA A 385 0.25 -9.19 -21.49
CA ALA A 385 1.07 -9.82 -22.52
C ALA A 385 1.43 -8.81 -23.62
N GLN A 386 0.43 -8.07 -24.14
CA GLN A 386 0.64 -7.04 -25.15
C GLN A 386 1.55 -5.91 -24.62
N ARG A 387 1.27 -5.37 -23.43
CA ARG A 387 2.02 -4.26 -22.82
C ARG A 387 3.47 -4.66 -22.53
N ARG A 388 3.70 -5.89 -22.07
CA ARG A 388 5.04 -6.46 -21.89
C ARG A 388 5.82 -6.47 -23.21
N ASP A 389 5.20 -7.00 -24.26
CA ASP A 389 5.87 -7.20 -25.56
C ASP A 389 6.20 -5.87 -26.23
N ILE A 390 5.33 -4.86 -26.18
CA ILE A 390 5.63 -3.52 -26.71
C ILE A 390 6.73 -2.82 -25.90
N THR A 391 6.72 -2.95 -24.58
CA THR A 391 7.75 -2.38 -23.71
C THR A 391 9.11 -3.03 -23.96
N ALA A 392 9.16 -4.35 -24.03
CA ALA A 392 10.40 -5.08 -24.26
C ALA A 392 11.00 -4.77 -25.63
N ARG A 393 10.18 -4.67 -26.70
CA ARG A 393 10.64 -4.27 -28.04
C ARG A 393 11.21 -2.85 -28.01
N ALA A 394 10.48 -1.88 -27.45
CA ALA A 394 10.97 -0.50 -27.38
C ALA A 394 12.31 -0.39 -26.64
N LEU A 395 12.47 -1.13 -25.54
CA LEU A 395 13.75 -1.20 -24.82
C LEU A 395 14.86 -1.84 -25.68
N ALA A 396 14.57 -2.95 -26.34
CA ALA A 396 15.54 -3.63 -27.22
C ALA A 396 15.95 -2.74 -28.40
N ASP A 397 15.01 -2.07 -29.05
CA ASP A 397 15.28 -1.18 -30.20
C ASP A 397 16.13 0.03 -29.80
N VAL A 398 15.92 0.60 -28.60
CA VAL A 398 16.64 1.78 -28.12
C VAL A 398 18.02 1.44 -27.56
N PHE A 399 18.14 0.35 -26.83
CA PHE A 399 19.36 0.02 -26.07
C PHE A 399 20.28 -1.00 -26.80
N GLY A 400 19.71 -1.81 -27.71
CA GLY A 400 20.47 -2.83 -28.42
C GLY A 400 21.20 -3.79 -27.46
N GLU A 401 22.49 -3.98 -27.68
CA GLU A 401 23.33 -4.89 -26.89
C GLU A 401 23.71 -4.35 -25.48
N ARG A 402 23.37 -3.10 -25.15
CA ARG A 402 23.69 -2.53 -23.82
C ARG A 402 22.88 -3.15 -22.68
N ILE A 403 21.71 -3.70 -23.01
CA ILE A 403 20.85 -4.37 -22.03
C ILE A 403 20.50 -5.78 -22.48
N ALA A 404 20.46 -6.69 -21.52
CA ALA A 404 19.91 -8.03 -21.70
C ALA A 404 18.52 -8.12 -21.04
N ILE A 405 17.52 -8.49 -21.83
CA ILE A 405 16.14 -8.67 -21.37
C ILE A 405 15.76 -10.13 -21.49
N GLU A 406 15.52 -10.78 -20.36
CA GLU A 406 14.95 -12.11 -20.30
C GLU A 406 13.47 -12.01 -19.92
N LEU A 407 12.58 -12.27 -20.89
CA LEU A 407 11.14 -12.19 -20.64
C LEU A 407 10.68 -13.37 -19.80
N ALA A 408 10.31 -13.09 -18.59
CA ALA A 408 9.66 -14.07 -17.73
C ALA A 408 8.33 -14.57 -18.34
N PRO A 409 7.91 -15.80 -18.06
CA PRO A 409 6.67 -16.35 -18.59
C PRO A 409 5.40 -15.68 -18.02
N GLY A 410 5.54 -14.78 -17.08
CA GLY A 410 4.43 -14.05 -16.41
C GLY A 410 4.90 -12.77 -15.72
N GLY A 411 4.09 -12.28 -14.80
CA GLY A 411 4.41 -11.15 -13.93
C GLY A 411 4.05 -9.77 -14.48
N LEU A 412 4.39 -8.72 -13.73
CA LEU A 412 4.05 -7.32 -14.05
C LEU A 412 5.29 -6.44 -14.26
N GLN A 413 6.48 -7.03 -14.33
CA GLN A 413 7.76 -6.33 -14.43
C GLN A 413 8.71 -7.00 -15.39
N ILE A 414 9.68 -6.24 -15.91
CA ILE A 414 10.79 -6.68 -16.73
C ILE A 414 12.08 -6.37 -15.96
N ALA A 415 12.98 -7.35 -15.85
CA ALA A 415 14.35 -7.13 -15.43
C ALA A 415 15.22 -6.88 -16.68
N ALA A 416 15.75 -5.66 -16.82
CA ALA A 416 16.66 -5.26 -17.89
C ALA A 416 18.06 -5.13 -17.31
N ARG A 417 18.96 -6.07 -17.61
CA ARG A 417 20.33 -6.12 -17.07
C ARG A 417 21.28 -5.32 -17.95
N PHE A 418 22.11 -4.47 -17.35
CA PHE A 418 23.21 -3.82 -18.05
C PHE A 418 24.34 -4.83 -18.30
N VAL A 419 24.90 -4.81 -19.52
CA VAL A 419 26.03 -5.69 -19.90
C VAL A 419 27.33 -4.91 -20.07
N ASP A 420 27.27 -3.58 -20.02
CA ASP A 420 28.38 -2.65 -20.25
C ASP A 420 29.01 -2.09 -18.95
N GLY A 421 28.61 -2.60 -17.79
CA GLY A 421 29.11 -2.13 -16.49
C GLY A 421 28.48 -0.83 -15.99
N THR A 422 27.39 -0.36 -16.59
CA THR A 422 26.64 0.82 -16.14
C THR A 422 26.21 0.67 -14.67
N ASP A 423 26.44 1.71 -13.85
CA ASP A 423 25.97 1.75 -12.46
C ASP A 423 24.45 2.02 -12.42
N ASP A 424 23.69 0.99 -12.10
CA ASP A 424 22.24 1.04 -12.08
C ASP A 424 21.65 1.91 -10.97
N ARG A 425 22.39 2.17 -9.90
CA ARG A 425 21.92 3.03 -8.79
C ARG A 425 21.90 4.47 -9.23
N VAL A 426 22.98 4.94 -9.87
CA VAL A 426 23.06 6.29 -10.41
C VAL A 426 21.96 6.50 -11.45
N VAL A 427 21.80 5.53 -12.35
CA VAL A 427 20.74 5.57 -13.37
C VAL A 427 19.35 5.63 -12.76
N ALA A 428 19.06 4.77 -11.79
CA ALA A 428 17.74 4.73 -11.15
C ALA A 428 17.40 6.03 -10.39
N ASP A 429 18.39 6.65 -9.73
CA ASP A 429 18.19 7.93 -9.04
C ASP A 429 17.92 9.07 -10.03
N ARG A 430 18.68 9.16 -11.12
CA ARG A 430 18.43 10.15 -12.20
C ARG A 430 17.07 9.95 -12.88
N ALA A 431 16.71 8.72 -13.16
CA ALA A 431 15.43 8.38 -13.75
C ALA A 431 14.27 8.74 -12.82
N HIS A 432 14.42 8.49 -11.53
CA HIS A 432 13.46 8.92 -10.50
C HIS A 432 13.26 10.45 -10.51
N ASP A 433 14.35 11.22 -10.55
CA ASP A 433 14.32 12.68 -10.58
C ASP A 433 13.69 13.20 -11.87
N SER A 434 13.82 12.47 -12.97
CA SER A 434 13.17 12.74 -14.26
C SER A 434 11.67 12.33 -14.29
N GLY A 435 11.13 11.79 -13.20
CA GLY A 435 9.73 11.35 -13.11
C GLY A 435 9.44 9.96 -13.64
N LEU A 436 10.46 9.22 -14.03
CA LEU A 436 10.37 7.80 -14.36
C LEU A 436 10.39 6.97 -13.06
N GLY A 437 9.72 5.84 -13.05
CA GLY A 437 9.56 5.02 -11.85
C GLY A 437 10.40 3.75 -11.88
N GLU A 438 11.73 3.89 -11.98
CA GLU A 438 12.64 2.76 -12.04
C GLU A 438 13.24 2.39 -10.70
N HIS A 439 13.67 1.13 -10.64
CA HIS A 439 14.37 0.60 -9.49
C HIS A 439 15.66 -0.11 -9.94
N ALA A 440 16.79 0.29 -9.33
CA ALA A 440 18.07 -0.39 -9.54
C ALA A 440 17.98 -1.85 -9.09
N LEU A 441 18.32 -2.79 -9.97
CA LEU A 441 18.32 -4.23 -9.67
C LEU A 441 19.30 -4.56 -8.55
N SER A 442 20.47 -3.89 -8.51
CA SER A 442 21.48 -4.11 -7.47
C SER A 442 20.97 -3.82 -6.05
N ARG A 443 19.95 -2.96 -5.87
CA ARG A 443 19.34 -2.67 -4.56
C ARG A 443 18.51 -3.83 -3.98
N TRP A 444 18.17 -4.81 -4.80
CA TRP A 444 17.40 -5.99 -4.36
C TRP A 444 18.30 -7.02 -3.68
N TYR A 445 19.62 -6.97 -3.91
CA TYR A 445 20.58 -7.83 -3.25
C TYR A 445 20.87 -7.39 -1.81
N MET A 446 21.15 -8.33 -0.92
CA MET A 446 21.38 -8.07 0.51
C MET A 446 22.82 -7.64 0.83
N GLY A 447 23.78 -7.95 -0.03
CA GLY A 447 25.20 -7.71 0.20
C GLY A 447 25.74 -6.36 -0.26
N GLY A 448 24.95 -5.54 -0.98
CA GLY A 448 25.40 -4.27 -1.53
C GLY A 448 26.64 -4.40 -2.43
N GLU A 449 27.53 -3.37 -2.44
CA GLU A 449 28.75 -3.33 -3.26
C GLU A 449 29.84 -4.35 -2.86
N ALA A 450 29.81 -4.83 -1.61
CA ALA A 450 30.82 -5.75 -1.08
C ALA A 450 30.63 -7.23 -1.52
N GLY A 451 29.68 -7.48 -2.43
CA GLY A 451 29.25 -8.84 -2.73
C GLY A 451 28.32 -9.41 -1.68
N THR A 452 27.47 -10.37 -2.04
CA THR A 452 26.61 -11.02 -1.07
C THR A 452 27.44 -11.89 -0.13
N LYS A 453 27.04 -12.00 1.12
CA LYS A 453 27.64 -12.97 2.06
C LYS A 453 27.54 -14.43 1.53
N ALA A 454 26.73 -14.64 0.52
CA ALA A 454 26.50 -15.90 -0.19
C ALA A 454 27.41 -16.09 -1.43
N GLY A 455 28.33 -15.17 -1.72
CA GLY A 455 29.26 -15.28 -2.85
C GLY A 455 28.64 -14.98 -4.22
N VAL A 456 27.42 -14.45 -4.29
CA VAL A 456 26.75 -14.06 -5.54
C VAL A 456 27.06 -12.60 -5.84
N GLN A 457 27.59 -12.33 -7.04
CA GLN A 457 27.82 -10.95 -7.49
C GLN A 457 26.46 -10.29 -7.83
N ALA A 458 26.20 -9.11 -7.27
CA ALA A 458 25.01 -8.34 -7.59
C ALA A 458 24.99 -7.98 -9.08
N GLN A 459 23.88 -8.24 -9.74
CA GLN A 459 23.68 -7.88 -11.15
C GLN A 459 23.26 -6.41 -11.23
N SER A 460 23.87 -5.68 -12.17
CA SER A 460 23.46 -4.31 -12.50
C SER A 460 22.31 -4.32 -13.50
N GLY A 461 21.33 -3.45 -13.35
CA GLY A 461 20.19 -3.35 -14.25
C GLY A 461 19.02 -2.57 -13.67
N LEU A 462 17.91 -2.54 -14.37
CA LEU A 462 16.67 -1.88 -13.94
C LEU A 462 15.53 -2.88 -13.86
N VAL A 463 14.68 -2.72 -12.85
CA VAL A 463 13.42 -3.46 -12.76
C VAL A 463 12.29 -2.50 -13.14
N LEU A 464 11.60 -2.78 -14.25
CA LEU A 464 10.68 -1.88 -14.93
C LEU A 464 9.26 -2.45 -14.93
N GLY A 465 8.29 -1.70 -14.39
CA GLY A 465 6.88 -2.03 -14.48
C GLY A 465 6.32 -1.68 -15.86
N PHE A 466 5.61 -2.60 -16.50
CA PHE A 466 5.01 -2.38 -17.81
C PHE A 466 3.48 -2.31 -17.82
N ALA A 467 2.83 -2.59 -16.70
CA ALA A 467 1.38 -2.73 -16.65
C ALA A 467 0.61 -1.45 -17.04
N ASN A 468 1.22 -0.27 -16.91
CA ASN A 468 0.63 1.03 -17.27
C ASN A 468 1.16 1.60 -18.60
N MET A 469 1.88 0.81 -19.40
CA MET A 469 2.30 1.18 -20.75
C MET A 469 1.11 1.08 -21.71
N VAL A 470 0.65 2.22 -22.24
CA VAL A 470 -0.62 2.27 -22.99
C VAL A 470 -0.48 1.72 -24.41
N ASP A 471 0.57 2.15 -25.13
CA ASP A 471 0.81 1.83 -26.54
C ASP A 471 2.31 1.80 -26.89
N ALA A 472 2.62 1.42 -28.13
CA ALA A 472 3.97 1.31 -28.62
C ALA A 472 4.68 2.68 -28.74
N ASP A 473 3.96 3.72 -29.11
CA ASP A 473 4.51 5.08 -29.24
C ASP A 473 4.95 5.62 -27.87
N GLN A 474 4.14 5.40 -26.84
CA GLN A 474 4.51 5.74 -25.47
C GLN A 474 5.72 4.92 -25.01
N ALA A 475 5.76 3.63 -25.28
CA ALA A 475 6.88 2.75 -24.93
C ALA A 475 8.19 3.25 -25.56
N MET A 476 8.16 3.59 -26.85
CA MET A 476 9.32 4.11 -27.57
C MET A 476 9.78 5.47 -27.02
N ARG A 477 8.87 6.41 -26.78
CA ARG A 477 9.23 7.71 -26.19
C ARG A 477 9.89 7.55 -24.82
N LEU A 478 9.33 6.70 -23.96
CA LEU A 478 9.85 6.48 -22.61
C LEU A 478 11.19 5.72 -22.62
N ALA A 479 11.39 4.79 -23.54
CA ALA A 479 12.68 4.12 -23.73
C ALA A 479 13.77 5.10 -24.17
N LEU A 480 13.44 6.02 -25.09
CA LEU A 480 14.36 7.10 -25.50
C LEU A 480 14.66 8.08 -24.38
N GLU A 481 13.68 8.41 -23.57
CA GLU A 481 13.87 9.26 -22.38
C GLU A 481 14.78 8.60 -21.37
N LEU A 482 14.54 7.33 -21.06
CA LEU A 482 15.37 6.52 -20.16
C LEU A 482 16.82 6.47 -20.70
N ARG A 483 17.03 6.28 -22.00
CA ARG A 483 18.37 6.30 -22.61
C ARG A 483 19.09 7.63 -22.38
N ARG A 484 18.40 8.76 -22.56
CA ARG A 484 18.99 10.09 -22.31
C ARG A 484 19.45 10.24 -20.86
N VAL A 485 18.68 9.71 -19.92
CA VAL A 485 19.02 9.71 -18.48
C VAL A 485 20.27 8.88 -18.20
N ILE A 486 20.43 7.76 -18.90
CA ILE A 486 21.61 6.87 -18.77
C ILE A 486 22.86 7.51 -19.38
N ASP A 487 22.70 8.18 -20.53
CA ASP A 487 23.83 8.77 -21.27
C ASP A 487 24.25 10.16 -20.71
N ALA A 488 23.49 10.75 -19.77
CA ALA A 488 23.81 12.00 -19.07
C ALA A 488 24.76 11.79 -17.89
#